data_4b5eedd08bf203d845d72105784874c1
#
_entry.id   4b5eedd08bf203d845d72105784874c1
#
_cell.length_a   1.000
_cell.length_b   1.000
_cell.length_c   1.000
_cell.angle_alpha   90.00
_cell.angle_beta   90.00
_cell.angle_gamma   90.00
#
_symmetry.space_group_name_H-M   'P 1'
#
loop_
_entity.id
_entity.type
_entity.pdbx_description
1 polymer ?
#
loop_
_entity_poly.entity_id
_entity_poly.type
_entity_poly.pdbx_seq_one_letter_code
_entity_poly.pdbx_strand_id
1 'polypeptide(L)' 'MPLSDDELKAKIVEKAEKSPKPQLYIKDFYKCDPDTKPRKIKNVANELVREGKLMFWSSGSTTMYAIPSRIQDEEK' A
#
# COMPACT_ATOMS: atom_id res chain seq x y z
N MET A 1 -9.34 -14.94 -11.05
CA MET A 1 -10.30 -14.48 -10.05
C MET A 1 -9.65 -13.42 -9.16
N PRO A 2 -10.39 -12.40 -8.78
CA PRO A 2 -9.82 -11.40 -7.87
C PRO A 2 -9.51 -12.02 -6.52
N LEU A 3 -8.50 -11.49 -5.86
CA LEU A 3 -8.09 -11.97 -4.55
C LEU A 3 -9.10 -11.57 -3.48
N SER A 4 -9.14 -12.35 -2.41
CA SER A 4 -9.91 -11.96 -1.24
C SER A 4 -9.27 -10.75 -0.57
N ASP A 5 -10.00 -10.09 0.33
CA ASP A 5 -9.48 -8.92 1.01
C ASP A 5 -8.18 -9.25 1.76
N ASP A 6 -8.15 -10.39 2.46
CA ASP A 6 -6.96 -10.78 3.22
C ASP A 6 -5.77 -11.04 2.30
N GLU A 7 -6.00 -11.71 1.19
CA GLU A 7 -4.94 -11.98 0.23
C GLU A 7 -4.44 -10.68 -0.40
N LEU A 8 -5.35 -9.79 -0.72
CA LEU A 8 -4.99 -8.51 -1.32
C LEU A 8 -4.18 -7.67 -0.33
N LYS A 9 -4.57 -7.66 0.94
CA LYS A 9 -3.81 -6.96 1.97
C LYS A 9 -2.39 -7.50 2.06
N ALA A 10 -2.25 -8.82 2.05
CA ALA A 10 -0.93 -9.43 2.11
C ALA A 10 -0.07 -9.03 0.92
N LYS A 11 -0.65 -9.03 -0.26
CA LYS A 11 0.09 -8.64 -1.46
C LYS A 11 0.50 -7.18 -1.44
N ILE A 12 -0.37 -6.30 -0.98
CA ILE A 12 -0.06 -4.88 -0.90
C ILE A 12 1.09 -4.65 0.09
N VAL A 13 1.01 -5.25 1.26
CA VAL A 13 2.06 -5.11 2.26
C VAL A 13 3.37 -5.69 1.75
N GLU A 14 3.32 -6.86 1.14
CA GLU A 14 4.51 -7.47 0.58
C GLU A 14 5.16 -6.60 -0.47
N LYS A 15 4.36 -6.03 -1.37
CA LYS A 15 4.91 -5.16 -2.38
C LYS A 15 5.57 -3.93 -1.77
N ALA A 16 4.94 -3.35 -0.76
CA ALA A 16 5.52 -2.19 -0.08
C ALA A 16 6.81 -2.54 0.64
N GLU A 17 6.88 -3.73 1.24
CA GLU A 17 8.08 -4.17 1.93
C GLU A 17 9.23 -4.48 0.98
N LYS A 18 8.92 -5.04 -0.18
CA LYS A 18 9.94 -5.42 -1.15
C LYS A 18 10.35 -4.29 -2.07
N SER A 19 9.60 -3.20 -2.06
CA SER A 19 9.92 -2.05 -2.90
C SER A 19 11.26 -1.43 -2.48
N PRO A 20 12.07 -0.99 -3.45
CA PRO A 20 13.30 -0.26 -3.11
C PRO A 20 13.02 1.09 -2.46
N LYS A 21 11.81 1.60 -2.62
CA LYS A 21 11.41 2.87 -2.03
C LYS A 21 10.47 2.60 -0.85
N PRO A 22 10.62 3.35 0.26
CA PRO A 22 9.73 3.18 1.41
C PRO A 22 8.32 3.71 1.13
N GLN A 23 8.17 4.58 0.15
CA GLN A 23 6.90 5.19 -0.21
C GLN A 23 6.48 4.72 -1.60
N LEU A 24 5.20 4.41 -1.74
CA LEU A 24 4.65 3.93 -3.00
C LEU A 24 3.41 4.73 -3.36
N TYR A 25 3.24 4.97 -4.66
CA TYR A 25 2.01 5.55 -5.16
C TYR A 25 0.90 4.50 -5.14
N ILE A 26 -0.34 4.96 -5.02
CA ILE A 26 -1.48 4.04 -5.10
C ILE A 26 -1.47 3.27 -6.43
N LYS A 27 -0.93 3.87 -7.48
CA LYS A 27 -0.83 3.23 -8.78
C LYS A 27 0.02 1.97 -8.75
N ASP A 28 1.03 1.95 -7.89
CA ASP A 28 1.90 0.78 -7.77
C ASP A 28 1.12 -0.40 -7.20
N PHE A 29 0.18 -0.13 -6.31
CA PHE A 29 -0.66 -1.18 -5.74
C PHE A 29 -1.64 -1.73 -6.78
N TYR A 30 -2.09 -0.91 -7.70
CA TYR A 30 -2.99 -1.39 -8.75
C TYR A 30 -2.33 -2.47 -9.60
N LYS A 31 -1.01 -2.45 -9.69
CA LYS A 31 -0.26 -3.44 -10.45
C LYS A 31 -0.11 -4.78 -9.72
N CYS A 32 -0.41 -4.81 -8.43
CA CYS A 32 -0.32 -6.06 -7.66
C CYS A 32 -1.31 -7.09 -8.17
N ASP A 33 -2.49 -6.63 -8.56
CA ASP A 33 -3.53 -7.52 -9.03
C ASP A 33 -4.36 -6.79 -10.09
N PRO A 34 -4.00 -6.93 -11.36
CA PRO A 34 -4.72 -6.26 -12.44
C PRO A 34 -6.17 -6.73 -12.59
N ASP A 35 -6.50 -7.90 -12.03
CA ASP A 35 -7.87 -8.40 -12.08
C ASP A 35 -8.77 -7.70 -11.06
N THR A 36 -8.18 -7.10 -10.04
CA THR A 36 -8.95 -6.39 -9.02
C THR A 36 -9.13 -4.93 -9.44
N LYS A 37 -10.34 -4.41 -9.24
CA LYS A 37 -10.64 -3.03 -9.61
C LYS A 37 -9.82 -2.06 -8.74
N PRO A 38 -9.37 -0.94 -9.31
CA PRO A 38 -8.60 0.05 -8.55
C PRO A 38 -9.33 0.54 -7.29
N ARG A 39 -10.66 0.67 -7.37
CA ARG A 39 -11.44 1.09 -6.20
C ARG A 39 -11.28 0.10 -5.05
N LYS A 40 -11.29 -1.19 -5.36
CA LYS A 40 -11.14 -2.23 -4.35
C LYS A 40 -9.77 -2.16 -3.71
N ILE A 41 -8.73 -1.99 -4.53
CA ILE A 41 -7.36 -1.88 -4.03
C ILE A 41 -7.21 -0.68 -3.12
N LYS A 42 -7.80 0.45 -3.51
CA LYS A 42 -7.77 1.66 -2.68
C LYS A 42 -8.44 1.42 -1.33
N ASN A 43 -9.60 0.74 -1.35
CA ASN A 43 -10.31 0.45 -0.10
C ASN A 43 -9.49 -0.44 0.82
N VAL A 44 -8.85 -1.45 0.25
CA VAL A 44 -8.01 -2.35 1.04
C VAL A 44 -6.79 -1.63 1.60
N ALA A 45 -6.18 -0.76 0.79
CA ALA A 45 -5.05 0.03 1.28
C ALA A 45 -5.46 0.94 2.44
N ASN A 46 -6.65 1.55 2.36
CA ASN A 46 -7.16 2.38 3.44
C ASN A 46 -7.42 1.55 4.71
N GLU A 47 -7.89 0.33 4.55
CA GLU A 47 -8.07 -0.55 5.70
C GLU A 47 -6.74 -0.88 6.36
N LEU A 48 -5.70 -1.09 5.56
CA LEU A 48 -4.36 -1.33 6.09
C LEU A 48 -3.85 -0.13 6.88
N VAL A 49 -4.17 1.07 6.43
CA VAL A 49 -3.82 2.29 7.15
C VAL A 49 -4.52 2.30 8.51
N ARG A 50 -5.80 1.93 8.54
CA ARG A 50 -6.55 1.87 9.80
C ARG A 50 -5.98 0.84 10.77
N GLU A 51 -5.47 -0.27 10.22
CA GLU A 51 -4.89 -1.33 11.04
C GLU A 51 -3.47 -1.01 11.50
N GLY A 52 -2.90 0.07 10.99
CA GLY A 52 -1.54 0.47 11.34
C GLY A 52 -0.46 -0.23 10.55
N LYS A 53 -0.83 -0.97 9.51
CA LYS A 53 0.15 -1.67 8.67
C LYS A 53 0.70 -0.79 7.56
N LEU A 54 -0.02 0.27 7.21
CA LEU A 54 0.44 1.25 6.25
C LEU A 54 0.26 2.64 6.82
N MET A 55 1.06 3.58 6.33
CA MET A 55 0.91 5.00 6.62
C MET A 55 0.39 5.71 5.40
N PHE A 56 -0.53 6.63 5.63
CA PHE A 56 -0.98 7.54 4.59
C PHE A 56 0.02 8.68 4.49
N TRP A 57 0.57 8.86 3.31
CA TRP A 57 1.55 9.90 3.05
C TRP A 57 1.04 10.77 1.92
N SER A 58 0.87 12.05 2.17
CA SER A 58 0.41 12.99 1.16
C SER A 58 1.50 14.02 0.90
N SER A 59 1.87 14.16 -0.35
CA SER A 59 2.88 15.15 -0.75
C SER A 59 2.27 16.01 -1.86
N GLY A 60 1.87 17.21 -1.50
CA GLY A 60 1.18 18.07 -2.44
C GLY A 60 -0.12 17.46 -2.91
N SER A 61 -0.27 17.28 -4.22
CA SER A 61 -1.47 16.70 -4.80
C SER A 61 -1.38 15.17 -4.97
N THR A 62 -0.28 14.57 -4.52
CA THR A 62 -0.03 13.14 -4.71
C THR A 62 -0.27 12.36 -3.43
N THR A 63 -1.02 11.25 -3.54
CA THR A 63 -1.26 10.36 -2.42
C THR A 63 -0.32 9.18 -2.51
N MET A 64 0.39 8.89 -1.40
CA MET A 64 1.32 7.79 -1.31
C MET A 64 1.05 6.98 -0.07
N TYR A 65 1.56 5.76 -0.05
CA TYR A 65 1.45 4.87 1.11
C TYR A 65 2.84 4.35 1.46
N ALA A 66 3.05 4.08 2.72
CA ALA A 66 4.36 3.61 3.19
C ALA A 66 4.17 2.63 4.34
N ILE A 67 5.20 1.81 4.56
CA ILE A 67 5.25 0.92 5.72
C ILE A 67 5.82 1.74 6.89
N PRO A 68 5.08 1.91 7.99
CA PRO A 68 5.55 2.75 9.10
C PRO A 68 6.92 2.35 9.63
N SER A 69 7.19 1.05 9.72
CA SER A 69 8.48 0.59 10.24
C SER A 69 9.62 1.01 9.33
N ARG A 70 9.42 1.01 8.03
CA ARG A 70 10.47 1.43 7.09
C ARG A 70 10.75 2.93 7.18
N ILE A 71 9.68 3.70 7.33
CA ILE A 71 9.81 5.15 7.48
C ILE A 71 10.59 5.48 8.74
N GLN A 72 10.29 4.81 9.85
CA GLN A 72 11.01 5.04 11.09
C GLN A 72 12.49 4.69 10.97
N ASP A 73 12.80 3.61 10.26
CA ASP A 73 14.19 3.22 10.07
C ASP A 73 14.97 4.26 9.27
N GLU A 74 14.32 4.88 8.31
CA GLU A 74 14.99 5.88 7.47
C GLU A 74 15.20 7.21 8.18
N GLU A 75 14.37 7.53 9.15
CA GLU A 75 14.52 8.79 9.88
C GLU A 75 15.72 8.78 10.80
N LYS A 76 16.30 7.65 11.04
CA LYS A 76 17.52 7.56 11.81
C LYS A 76 18.73 7.75 10.93
#